data_c3c863a75941440cdf89504dd438e246
#
_entry.id   c3c863a75941440cdf89504dd438e246
#
_cell.length_a   1.000
_cell.length_b   1.000
_cell.length_c   1.000
_cell.angle_alpha   90.00
_cell.angle_beta   90.00
_cell.angle_gamma   90.00
#
_symmetry.space_group_name_H-M   'P 1'
#
loop_
_entity.id
_entity.type
_entity.pdbx_description
1 polymer ?
#
loop_
_entity_poly.entity_id
_entity_poly.type
_entity_poly.pdbx_seq_one_letter_code
_entity_poly.pdbx_strand_id
1 'polypeptide(L)'
;LIISISAISINTYAQSSIEEKVATLEKQLTTKEKIDLLCAKAPKIAHANITRYDWWSECLHGVARAGKATVFPKPIGLGSTWDVDLIKRISTAISDEARAKYHKALRNKGYSDRHEGLTFFSPTLNIARDPRWGRTSECFSEDPYLTSQLGVAFIQGLQGEDPTYLKTVATAKHFVANNEENRRLGGSATVDDMSLREYYFPAFQAAITTAKAASVMGAYNALNGIPCCANSYLLTDILRKEWGFKGVVISDGSAIDKLYTHHKYAKTLEEAAALALKAGCDMSLRDEYREGLRKAYEKRLINTGDIDKALKRVLTLRFRLGMNDPSGKNPYTHIPDSVVECSQHRQLALEASQKSIILLKNDKILPLKLNNQKIKKIGLIGEAFTSVYYGDYSGTPEHNTTLLECITAEVGQKAEVTWINEQVNDEIIPSNYLTRSEKEAYDGILGFTGEYFNNSKLTGEPDLRRQDLSLSFIPSKDKQLKDYQQLSARWQSTLTPPNSGNYTLTFSGSGNIKLFINDSIVINKTSNKKIKESFNLLLNLSLIHISEPTRRVVIS
;
A
#
# COMPACT_ATOMS: atom_id res chain seq x y z
N LEU A 1 -2.38 61.57 46.72
CA LEU A 1 -2.91 60.70 45.68
C LEU A 1 -2.21 59.33 45.84
N ILE A 2 -2.92 58.33 46.39
CA ILE A 2 -2.42 56.95 46.53
C ILE A 2 -2.96 56.18 45.31
N ILE A 3 -2.08 55.78 44.42
CA ILE A 3 -2.44 54.94 43.29
C ILE A 3 -2.27 53.47 43.73
N SER A 4 -3.40 52.78 43.98
CA SER A 4 -3.41 51.33 44.20
C SER A 4 -3.23 50.61 42.86
N ILE A 5 -2.08 50.00 42.68
CA ILE A 5 -1.84 49.07 41.56
C ILE A 5 -2.39 47.70 41.98
N SER A 6 -3.58 47.36 41.50
CA SER A 6 -4.12 45.98 41.60
C SER A 6 -3.35 45.09 40.66
N ALA A 7 -2.51 44.22 41.22
CA ALA A 7 -1.86 43.15 40.45
C ALA A 7 -2.91 42.14 39.98
N ILE A 8 -3.28 42.18 38.71
CA ILE A 8 -4.05 41.15 38.06
C ILE A 8 -3.15 39.94 37.92
N SER A 9 -3.33 38.94 38.79
CA SER A 9 -2.72 37.62 38.63
C SER A 9 -3.31 36.96 37.39
N ILE A 10 -2.65 37.07 36.27
CA ILE A 10 -2.94 36.25 35.10
C ILE A 10 -2.50 34.84 35.45
N ASN A 11 -3.46 34.01 35.87
CA ASN A 11 -3.27 32.56 35.97
C ASN A 11 -3.09 32.01 34.57
N THR A 12 -1.87 32.03 34.07
CA THR A 12 -1.47 31.24 32.90
C THR A 12 -1.51 29.79 33.33
N TYR A 13 -2.64 29.12 33.09
CA TYR A 13 -2.66 27.66 33.10
C TYR A 13 -1.66 27.21 32.06
N ALA A 14 -0.47 26.80 32.48
CA ALA A 14 0.52 26.18 31.63
C ALA A 14 -0.14 24.95 31.02
N GLN A 15 -0.30 24.97 29.70
CA GLN A 15 -0.83 23.82 28.97
C GLN A 15 0.16 22.67 29.16
N SER A 16 -0.29 21.52 29.70
CA SER A 16 0.55 20.34 29.89
C SER A 16 1.18 19.90 28.56
N SER A 17 2.45 19.53 28.60
CA SER A 17 3.17 19.06 27.44
C SER A 17 2.56 17.74 26.89
N ILE A 18 2.86 17.38 25.65
CA ILE A 18 2.41 16.08 25.10
C ILE A 18 2.97 14.93 25.97
N GLU A 19 4.20 15.05 26.44
CA GLU A 19 4.84 14.08 27.31
C GLU A 19 4.08 13.87 28.62
N GLU A 20 3.62 14.96 29.25
CA GLU A 20 2.80 14.89 30.48
C GLU A 20 1.42 14.26 30.22
N LYS A 21 0.78 14.62 29.09
CA LYS A 21 -0.49 14.00 28.67
C LYS A 21 -0.32 12.49 28.44
N VAL A 22 0.75 12.08 27.76
CA VAL A 22 1.10 10.66 27.50
C VAL A 22 1.33 9.93 28.83
N ALA A 23 2.14 10.49 29.73
CA ALA A 23 2.44 9.88 31.02
C ALA A 23 1.19 9.74 31.91
N THR A 24 0.28 10.70 31.84
CA THR A 24 -0.99 10.67 32.58
C THR A 24 -1.92 9.59 32.01
N LEU A 25 -2.03 9.51 30.67
CA LEU A 25 -2.89 8.52 30.02
C LEU A 25 -2.36 7.09 30.22
N GLU A 26 -1.04 6.89 30.11
CA GLU A 26 -0.40 5.61 30.31
C GLU A 26 -0.72 4.97 31.66
N LYS A 27 -0.77 5.78 32.74
CA LYS A 27 -1.07 5.31 34.11
C LYS A 27 -2.52 4.84 34.28
N GLN A 28 -3.44 5.26 33.41
CA GLN A 28 -4.84 4.85 33.45
C GLN A 28 -5.10 3.50 32.78
N LEU A 29 -4.13 3.00 31.99
CA LEU A 29 -4.31 1.81 31.15
C LEU A 29 -3.82 0.55 31.84
N THR A 30 -4.63 -0.50 31.77
CA THR A 30 -4.22 -1.86 32.13
C THR A 30 -3.20 -2.41 31.12
N THR A 31 -2.40 -3.41 31.52
CA THR A 31 -1.44 -4.07 30.62
C THR A 31 -2.11 -4.60 29.34
N LYS A 32 -3.32 -5.16 29.47
CA LYS A 32 -4.10 -5.66 28.33
C LYS A 32 -4.44 -4.51 27.35
N GLU A 33 -4.93 -3.39 27.85
CA GLU A 33 -5.28 -2.23 27.02
C GLU A 33 -4.05 -1.61 26.35
N LYS A 34 -2.92 -1.56 27.06
CA LYS A 34 -1.63 -1.13 26.51
C LYS A 34 -1.24 -1.99 25.30
N ILE A 35 -1.32 -3.32 25.44
CA ILE A 35 -1.04 -4.26 24.34
C ILE A 35 -2.04 -4.08 23.18
N ASP A 36 -3.33 -3.92 23.47
CA ASP A 36 -4.37 -3.72 22.46
C ASP A 36 -4.13 -2.45 21.60
N LEU A 37 -3.53 -1.41 22.20
CA LEU A 37 -3.14 -0.18 21.51
C LEU A 37 -1.88 -0.31 20.64
N LEU A 38 -1.10 -1.38 20.78
CA LEU A 38 0.06 -1.68 19.93
C LEU A 38 -0.31 -2.46 18.66
N CYS A 39 -1.61 -2.67 18.41
CA CYS A 39 -2.14 -3.23 17.17
C CYS A 39 -2.73 -2.13 16.31
N ALA A 40 -2.62 -2.24 14.98
CA ALA A 40 -3.15 -1.21 14.07
C ALA A 40 -4.66 -0.99 14.25
N LYS A 41 -5.44 -2.03 14.54
CA LYS A 41 -6.86 -1.91 14.88
C LYS A 41 -7.02 -1.69 16.38
N ALA A 42 -6.81 -0.43 16.81
CA ALA A 42 -6.91 -0.02 18.21
C ALA A 42 -8.37 0.07 18.68
N PRO A 43 -8.77 -0.55 19.80
CA PRO A 43 -10.13 -0.50 20.31
C PRO A 43 -10.46 0.86 20.96
N LYS A 44 -11.76 1.10 21.19
CA LYS A 44 -12.22 2.16 22.09
C LYS A 44 -11.93 1.76 23.55
N ILE A 45 -11.38 2.68 24.34
CA ILE A 45 -11.18 2.51 25.79
C ILE A 45 -11.89 3.68 26.48
N ALA A 46 -13.13 3.41 26.89
CA ALA A 46 -14.05 4.47 27.32
C ALA A 46 -13.59 5.22 28.58
N HIS A 47 -13.08 4.52 29.61
CA HIS A 47 -12.63 5.14 30.86
C HIS A 47 -11.40 6.04 30.70
N ALA A 48 -10.60 5.79 29.65
CA ALA A 48 -9.42 6.60 29.32
C ALA A 48 -9.70 7.59 28.17
N ASN A 49 -10.94 7.73 27.75
CA ASN A 49 -11.38 8.60 26.65
C ASN A 49 -10.60 8.35 25.33
N ILE A 50 -10.20 7.11 25.08
CA ILE A 50 -9.54 6.73 23.83
C ILE A 50 -10.60 6.27 22.84
N THR A 51 -10.70 6.95 21.69
CA THR A 51 -11.56 6.54 20.57
C THR A 51 -10.95 5.38 19.80
N ARG A 52 -11.80 4.50 19.25
CA ARG A 52 -11.39 3.48 18.28
C ARG A 52 -10.65 4.14 17.13
N TYR A 53 -9.59 3.48 16.63
CA TYR A 53 -8.83 3.96 15.48
C TYR A 53 -8.18 2.80 14.73
N ASP A 54 -8.27 2.81 13.39
CA ASP A 54 -7.52 1.90 12.53
C ASP A 54 -6.35 2.66 11.90
N TRP A 55 -5.11 2.20 12.16
CA TRP A 55 -3.88 2.82 11.68
C TRP A 55 -3.64 2.61 10.18
N TRP A 56 -4.38 1.72 9.55
CA TRP A 56 -4.14 1.35 8.17
C TRP A 56 -4.78 2.30 7.20
N SER A 57 -3.98 3.16 6.61
CA SER A 57 -4.32 3.97 5.45
C SER A 57 -3.17 4.02 4.46
N GLU A 58 -3.48 4.24 3.20
CA GLU A 58 -2.53 4.28 2.10
C GLU A 58 -2.72 5.56 1.29
N CYS A 59 -1.61 6.17 0.84
CA CYS A 59 -1.67 7.35 -0.01
C CYS A 59 -0.48 7.45 -0.97
N LEU A 60 -0.16 6.35 -1.63
CA LEU A 60 1.02 6.27 -2.49
C LEU A 60 1.06 7.38 -3.55
N HIS A 61 -0.08 7.70 -4.17
CA HIS A 61 -0.24 8.77 -5.16
C HIS A 61 -1.66 9.40 -5.14
N GLY A 62 -2.23 9.54 -3.96
CA GLY A 62 -3.58 10.01 -3.63
C GLY A 62 -4.14 9.19 -2.49
N VAL A 63 -5.19 9.66 -1.81
CA VAL A 63 -5.81 8.91 -0.71
C VAL A 63 -6.44 7.65 -1.27
N ALA A 64 -5.91 6.50 -0.88
CA ALA A 64 -6.28 5.21 -1.45
C ALA A 64 -7.44 4.54 -0.70
N ARG A 65 -8.25 3.77 -1.43
CA ARG A 65 -9.27 2.84 -0.91
C ARG A 65 -10.32 3.49 0.02
N ALA A 66 -10.44 4.81 -0.04
CA ALA A 66 -11.41 5.59 0.73
C ALA A 66 -12.40 6.34 -0.18
N GLY A 67 -12.79 5.72 -1.29
CA GLY A 67 -13.69 6.29 -2.28
C GLY A 67 -13.04 7.39 -3.12
N LYS A 68 -13.80 8.46 -3.40
CA LYS A 68 -13.39 9.59 -4.25
C LYS A 68 -12.14 10.28 -3.73
N ALA A 69 -11.13 10.47 -4.60
CA ALA A 69 -9.90 11.21 -4.30
C ALA A 69 -9.20 11.66 -5.58
N THR A 70 -8.42 12.75 -5.51
CA THR A 70 -7.49 13.10 -6.58
C THR A 70 -6.41 12.02 -6.71
N VAL A 71 -6.20 11.54 -7.93
CA VAL A 71 -5.17 10.54 -8.25
C VAL A 71 -4.07 11.22 -9.06
N PHE A 72 -2.85 11.12 -8.57
CA PHE A 72 -1.64 11.63 -9.20
C PHE A 72 -0.91 10.50 -9.95
N PRO A 73 0.08 10.79 -10.80
CA PRO A 73 0.95 9.77 -11.37
C PRO A 73 1.59 8.90 -10.27
N LYS A 74 1.89 7.65 -10.59
CA LYS A 74 2.61 6.76 -9.67
C LYS A 74 4.00 7.31 -9.34
N PRO A 75 4.57 6.96 -8.17
CA PRO A 75 5.85 7.50 -7.72
C PRO A 75 6.98 7.41 -8.76
N ILE A 76 7.08 6.34 -9.54
CA ILE A 76 8.10 6.23 -10.59
C ILE A 76 7.94 7.31 -11.68
N GLY A 77 6.71 7.65 -12.04
CA GLY A 77 6.41 8.78 -12.94
C GLY A 77 6.66 10.13 -12.27
N LEU A 78 6.31 10.27 -11.00
CA LEU A 78 6.63 11.47 -10.23
C LEU A 78 8.15 11.63 -10.07
N GLY A 79 8.90 10.55 -9.91
CA GLY A 79 10.36 10.54 -9.86
C GLY A 79 11.00 11.09 -11.13
N SER A 80 10.43 10.81 -12.31
CA SER A 80 10.95 11.32 -13.58
C SER A 80 10.81 12.84 -13.75
N THR A 81 10.02 13.51 -12.91
CA THR A 81 9.87 14.98 -12.95
C THR A 81 11.09 15.72 -12.39
N TRP A 82 11.84 15.12 -11.49
CA TRP A 82 12.95 15.74 -10.74
C TRP A 82 12.55 17.03 -10.01
N ASP A 83 11.27 17.21 -9.72
CA ASP A 83 10.67 18.44 -9.18
C ASP A 83 10.25 18.24 -7.71
N VAL A 84 11.15 18.61 -6.81
CA VAL A 84 10.97 18.49 -5.35
C VAL A 84 9.76 19.31 -4.86
N ASP A 85 9.58 20.53 -5.40
CA ASP A 85 8.47 21.39 -5.01
C ASP A 85 7.12 20.85 -5.46
N LEU A 86 7.06 20.26 -6.66
CA LEU A 86 5.87 19.57 -7.14
C LEU A 86 5.48 18.43 -6.21
N ILE A 87 6.44 17.60 -5.78
CA ILE A 87 6.19 16.49 -4.85
C ILE A 87 5.64 16.99 -3.52
N LYS A 88 6.20 18.09 -2.97
CA LYS A 88 5.70 18.69 -1.74
C LYS A 88 4.26 19.20 -1.91
N ARG A 89 3.94 19.87 -3.02
CA ARG A 89 2.57 20.34 -3.32
C ARG A 89 1.59 19.18 -3.46
N ILE A 90 1.97 18.10 -4.15
CA ILE A 90 1.16 16.88 -4.31
C ILE A 90 0.84 16.26 -2.93
N SER A 91 1.85 16.02 -2.12
CA SER A 91 1.66 15.40 -0.81
C SER A 91 0.89 16.30 0.17
N THR A 92 0.99 17.63 0.00
CA THR A 92 0.17 18.59 0.73
C THR A 92 -1.31 18.46 0.34
N ALA A 93 -1.62 18.38 -0.97
CA ALA A 93 -2.98 18.16 -1.45
C ALA A 93 -3.54 16.81 -0.96
N ILE A 94 -2.75 15.74 -1.01
CA ILE A 94 -3.12 14.43 -0.48
C ILE A 94 -3.49 14.51 1.01
N SER A 95 -2.68 15.20 1.82
CA SER A 95 -2.94 15.33 3.26
C SER A 95 -4.14 16.22 3.58
N ASP A 96 -4.47 17.21 2.72
CA ASP A 96 -5.72 18.00 2.84
C ASP A 96 -6.94 17.11 2.61
N GLU A 97 -6.95 16.32 1.54
CA GLU A 97 -8.03 15.38 1.27
C GLU A 97 -8.17 14.32 2.37
N ALA A 98 -7.05 13.84 2.91
CA ALA A 98 -7.04 12.89 4.01
C ALA A 98 -7.70 13.46 5.26
N ARG A 99 -7.37 14.70 5.63
CA ARG A 99 -8.00 15.40 6.76
C ARG A 99 -9.50 15.62 6.55
N ALA A 100 -9.91 16.07 5.38
CA ALA A 100 -11.32 16.24 5.04
C ALA A 100 -12.11 14.94 5.22
N LYS A 101 -11.61 13.83 4.67
CA LYS A 101 -12.21 12.49 4.79
C LYS A 101 -12.29 12.02 6.24
N TYR A 102 -11.21 12.16 6.99
CA TYR A 102 -11.16 11.79 8.40
C TYR A 102 -12.20 12.56 9.21
N HIS A 103 -12.27 13.88 9.06
CA HIS A 103 -13.24 14.70 9.79
C HIS A 103 -14.68 14.40 9.35
N LYS A 104 -14.91 14.09 8.08
CA LYS A 104 -16.22 13.61 7.59
C LYS A 104 -16.62 12.29 8.26
N ALA A 105 -15.69 11.34 8.38
CA ALA A 105 -15.94 10.08 9.08
C ALA A 105 -16.27 10.31 10.57
N LEU A 106 -15.53 11.21 11.25
CA LEU A 106 -15.81 11.56 12.64
C LEU A 106 -17.20 12.22 12.81
N ARG A 107 -17.60 13.14 11.93
CA ARG A 107 -18.93 13.76 11.98
C ARG A 107 -20.05 12.73 11.77
N ASN A 108 -19.84 11.77 10.88
CA ASN A 108 -20.87 10.80 10.52
C ASN A 108 -20.97 9.62 11.51
N LYS A 109 -19.85 9.15 12.04
CA LYS A 109 -19.76 7.89 12.80
C LYS A 109 -19.16 8.05 14.20
N GLY A 110 -18.50 9.16 14.49
CA GLY A 110 -17.73 9.37 15.72
C GLY A 110 -16.36 8.68 15.75
N TYR A 111 -15.97 7.98 14.69
CA TYR A 111 -14.67 7.32 14.54
C TYR A 111 -14.31 7.17 13.05
N SER A 112 -13.05 6.84 12.76
CA SER A 112 -12.60 6.48 11.42
C SER A 112 -12.40 4.97 11.29
N ASP A 113 -12.81 4.41 10.15
CA ASP A 113 -12.51 3.03 9.77
C ASP A 113 -11.16 2.93 9.04
N ARG A 114 -10.80 1.71 8.65
CA ARG A 114 -9.64 1.45 7.79
C ARG A 114 -9.71 2.31 6.53
N HIS A 115 -8.58 2.88 6.14
CA HIS A 115 -8.41 3.81 5.02
C HIS A 115 -9.01 5.23 5.20
N GLU A 116 -9.73 5.47 6.28
CA GLU A 116 -10.25 6.80 6.63
C GLU A 116 -9.39 7.51 7.70
N GLY A 117 -8.31 6.88 8.16
CA GLY A 117 -7.40 7.41 9.17
C GLY A 117 -6.40 8.45 8.63
N LEU A 118 -5.55 8.91 9.54
CA LEU A 118 -4.51 9.94 9.28
C LEU A 118 -3.09 9.36 9.30
N THR A 119 -2.94 8.04 9.33
CA THR A 119 -1.65 7.33 9.39
C THR A 119 -1.46 6.58 8.08
N PHE A 120 -0.52 7.06 7.26
CA PHE A 120 -0.34 6.59 5.89
C PHE A 120 0.96 5.80 5.73
N PHE A 121 0.86 4.61 5.16
CA PHE A 121 2.01 3.76 4.84
C PHE A 121 2.64 4.19 3.51
N SER A 122 3.13 5.41 3.52
CA SER A 122 3.77 6.11 2.40
C SER A 122 4.77 7.14 2.93
N PRO A 123 5.84 7.44 2.17
CA PRO A 123 6.22 6.94 0.84
C PRO A 123 6.95 5.60 0.88
N THR A 124 7.03 4.92 -0.29
CA THR A 124 7.93 3.80 -0.51
C THR A 124 9.31 4.36 -0.88
N LEU A 125 10.31 4.13 -0.01
CA LEU A 125 11.69 4.62 -0.18
C LEU A 125 12.67 3.53 -0.62
N ASN A 126 12.17 2.34 -0.95
CA ASN A 126 12.97 1.32 -1.58
C ASN A 126 13.46 1.80 -2.94
N ILE A 127 14.67 1.40 -3.32
CA ILE A 127 15.30 1.85 -4.56
C ILE A 127 14.81 0.99 -5.74
N ALA A 128 14.43 1.63 -6.85
CA ALA A 128 13.97 0.96 -8.08
C ALA A 128 15.15 0.34 -8.85
N ARG A 129 15.91 -0.58 -8.23
CA ARG A 129 17.19 -1.08 -8.73
C ARG A 129 17.07 -2.14 -9.85
N ASP A 130 15.97 -2.84 -9.93
CA ASP A 130 15.76 -3.92 -10.89
C ASP A 130 14.34 -3.84 -11.46
N PRO A 131 14.17 -3.70 -12.80
CA PRO A 131 12.85 -3.56 -13.43
C PRO A 131 11.99 -4.83 -13.31
N ARG A 132 12.57 -5.98 -12.97
CA ARG A 132 11.82 -7.23 -12.75
C ARG A 132 11.10 -7.28 -11.42
N TRP A 133 11.45 -6.39 -10.48
CA TRP A 133 10.72 -6.30 -9.21
C TRP A 133 9.34 -5.68 -9.42
N GLY A 134 8.28 -6.42 -9.08
CA GLY A 134 6.88 -6.03 -9.36
C GLY A 134 6.40 -4.74 -8.69
N ARG A 135 7.14 -4.20 -7.68
CA ARG A 135 6.80 -2.97 -6.96
C ARG A 135 7.68 -1.76 -7.35
N THR A 136 8.46 -1.86 -8.40
CA THR A 136 9.28 -0.74 -8.90
C THR A 136 8.44 0.52 -9.15
N SER A 137 7.19 0.39 -9.60
CA SER A 137 6.29 1.52 -9.83
C SER A 137 5.92 2.31 -8.57
N GLU A 138 6.10 1.72 -7.37
CA GLU A 138 5.86 2.40 -6.09
C GLU A 138 7.05 3.26 -5.64
N CYS A 139 8.21 3.17 -6.28
CA CYS A 139 9.44 3.84 -5.92
C CYS A 139 9.64 5.11 -6.76
N PHE A 140 10.35 6.09 -6.22
CA PHE A 140 10.64 7.32 -6.95
C PHE A 140 11.76 7.15 -7.99
N SER A 141 12.85 6.43 -7.66
CA SER A 141 14.03 6.34 -8.51
C SER A 141 14.90 5.14 -8.19
N GLU A 142 15.82 4.83 -9.09
CA GLU A 142 16.96 3.94 -8.86
C GLU A 142 18.12 4.63 -8.13
N ASP A 143 18.11 5.96 -8.12
CA ASP A 143 19.13 6.79 -7.49
C ASP A 143 18.79 7.10 -6.02
N PRO A 144 19.68 6.79 -5.05
CA PRO A 144 19.43 7.02 -3.63
C PRO A 144 19.28 8.51 -3.27
N TYR A 145 20.02 9.40 -3.94
CA TYR A 145 19.97 10.83 -3.67
C TYR A 145 18.65 11.43 -4.14
N LEU A 146 18.23 11.15 -5.37
CA LEU A 146 16.95 11.61 -5.91
C LEU A 146 15.79 11.07 -5.07
N THR A 147 15.81 9.77 -4.72
CA THR A 147 14.81 9.17 -3.84
C THR A 147 14.79 9.86 -2.47
N SER A 148 15.94 10.27 -1.93
CA SER A 148 16.03 11.02 -0.67
C SER A 148 15.34 12.38 -0.78
N GLN A 149 15.65 13.16 -1.83
CA GLN A 149 15.08 14.50 -2.01
C GLN A 149 13.56 14.47 -2.19
N LEU A 150 13.07 13.60 -3.07
CA LEU A 150 11.63 13.45 -3.32
C LEU A 150 10.90 12.85 -2.12
N GLY A 151 11.51 11.88 -1.44
CA GLY A 151 10.97 11.28 -0.22
C GLY A 151 10.84 12.28 0.93
N VAL A 152 11.84 13.15 1.12
CA VAL A 152 11.80 14.25 2.11
C VAL A 152 10.64 15.19 1.80
N ALA A 153 10.51 15.65 0.55
CA ALA A 153 9.44 16.55 0.13
C ALA A 153 8.05 15.93 0.34
N PHE A 154 7.91 14.66 -0.01
CA PHE A 154 6.65 13.92 0.16
C PHE A 154 6.25 13.80 1.64
N ILE A 155 7.19 13.46 2.51
CA ILE A 155 6.96 13.35 3.96
C ILE A 155 6.59 14.72 4.56
N GLN A 156 7.30 15.78 4.19
CA GLN A 156 7.02 17.14 4.68
C GLN A 156 5.63 17.61 4.30
N GLY A 157 5.21 17.43 3.03
CA GLY A 157 3.87 17.79 2.60
C GLY A 157 2.77 16.97 3.27
N LEU A 158 3.00 15.66 3.52
CA LEU A 158 2.07 14.84 4.28
C LEU A 158 1.92 15.29 5.73
N GLN A 159 3.03 15.56 6.41
CA GLN A 159 3.03 15.85 7.85
C GLN A 159 2.65 17.28 8.19
N GLY A 160 2.72 18.21 7.22
CA GLY A 160 2.47 19.63 7.43
C GLY A 160 3.58 20.31 8.20
N GLU A 161 3.38 21.61 8.51
CA GLU A 161 4.44 22.49 9.03
C GLU A 161 4.21 22.92 10.49
N ASP A 162 3.09 22.51 11.13
CA ASP A 162 2.84 22.87 12.52
C ASP A 162 3.83 22.15 13.45
N PRO A 163 4.47 22.87 14.39
CA PRO A 163 5.51 22.27 15.24
C PRO A 163 4.95 21.27 16.26
N THR A 164 3.68 21.38 16.62
CA THR A 164 3.02 20.55 17.63
C THR A 164 2.19 19.44 17.01
N TYR A 165 1.38 19.78 16.00
CA TYR A 165 0.44 18.88 15.39
C TYR A 165 0.93 18.37 14.03
N LEU A 166 0.72 17.10 13.79
CA LEU A 166 0.92 16.51 12.48
C LEU A 166 -0.39 16.60 11.68
N LYS A 167 -0.29 17.00 10.42
CA LYS A 167 -1.43 16.97 9.49
C LYS A 167 -1.82 15.52 9.20
N THR A 168 -0.85 14.68 8.87
CA THR A 168 -0.95 13.22 8.82
C THR A 168 0.36 12.59 9.28
N VAL A 169 0.37 11.30 9.54
CA VAL A 169 1.61 10.54 9.78
C VAL A 169 2.09 9.94 8.47
N ALA A 170 3.29 10.29 8.06
CA ALA A 170 4.00 9.59 7.00
C ALA A 170 4.78 8.40 7.57
N THR A 171 4.70 7.24 6.91
CA THR A 171 5.44 6.03 7.29
C THR A 171 6.38 5.64 6.16
N ALA A 172 7.67 5.91 6.34
CA ALA A 172 8.69 5.50 5.38
C ALA A 172 8.80 3.98 5.30
N LYS A 173 8.67 3.40 4.11
CA LYS A 173 8.63 1.94 3.91
C LYS A 173 9.45 1.48 2.71
N HIS A 174 9.85 0.24 2.67
CA HIS A 174 9.86 -0.80 3.70
C HIS A 174 11.30 -0.94 4.19
N PHE A 175 11.56 -0.72 5.45
CA PHE A 175 12.90 -0.68 6.03
C PHE A 175 13.37 -2.09 6.38
N VAL A 176 14.32 -2.70 5.67
CA VAL A 176 15.17 -2.20 4.60
C VAL A 176 15.45 -3.30 3.54
N ALA A 177 15.97 -2.91 2.40
CA ALA A 177 16.39 -3.80 1.31
C ALA A 177 15.29 -4.76 0.81
N ASN A 178 14.03 -4.30 0.79
CA ASN A 178 12.87 -5.02 0.27
C ASN A 178 12.76 -4.77 -1.25
N ASN A 179 13.42 -5.61 -2.05
CA ASN A 179 13.53 -5.46 -3.50
C ASN A 179 13.30 -6.78 -4.26
N GLU A 180 12.66 -7.75 -3.61
CA GLU A 180 12.25 -9.02 -4.22
C GLU A 180 10.88 -9.43 -3.69
N GLU A 181 9.94 -9.74 -4.60
CA GLU A 181 8.57 -10.06 -4.22
C GLU A 181 8.35 -11.56 -4.02
N ASN A 182 8.97 -12.42 -4.85
CA ASN A 182 8.68 -13.85 -4.84
C ASN A 182 9.04 -14.56 -3.53
N ARG A 183 10.08 -14.09 -2.82
CA ARG A 183 10.54 -14.67 -1.55
C ARG A 183 10.45 -13.70 -0.38
N ARG A 184 9.72 -12.59 -0.52
CA ARG A 184 9.70 -11.52 0.50
C ARG A 184 9.34 -11.99 1.90
N LEU A 185 8.48 -13.02 2.04
CA LEU A 185 7.96 -13.46 3.33
C LEU A 185 8.97 -14.26 4.17
N GLY A 186 10.00 -14.85 3.54
CA GLY A 186 11.00 -15.66 4.21
C GLY A 186 12.41 -15.52 3.63
N GLY A 187 12.57 -14.67 2.62
CA GLY A 187 13.87 -14.40 2.00
C GLY A 187 14.75 -13.49 2.84
N SER A 188 16.06 -13.60 2.63
CA SER A 188 17.05 -12.73 3.26
C SER A 188 17.84 -11.99 2.19
N ALA A 189 17.88 -10.65 2.29
CA ALA A 189 18.80 -9.84 1.52
C ALA A 189 20.20 -9.92 2.17
N THR A 190 21.19 -10.35 1.40
CA THR A 190 22.60 -10.33 1.84
C THR A 190 23.23 -9.06 1.31
N VAL A 191 23.57 -8.15 2.19
CA VAL A 191 24.07 -6.81 1.86
C VAL A 191 25.24 -6.47 2.79
N ASP A 192 26.36 -6.03 2.22
CA ASP A 192 27.50 -5.54 2.99
C ASP A 192 27.24 -4.14 3.58
N ASP A 193 28.03 -3.76 4.57
CA ASP A 193 27.85 -2.50 5.30
C ASP A 193 28.02 -1.27 4.42
N MET A 194 28.92 -1.29 3.44
CA MET A 194 29.12 -0.18 2.51
C MET A 194 27.86 0.01 1.65
N SER A 195 27.38 -1.05 1.03
CA SER A 195 26.14 -1.02 0.24
C SER A 195 24.91 -0.61 1.07
N LEU A 196 24.83 -1.02 2.34
CA LEU A 196 23.79 -0.54 3.24
C LEU A 196 23.85 0.97 3.41
N ARG A 197 25.05 1.52 3.73
CA ARG A 197 25.23 2.93 4.06
C ARG A 197 25.20 3.86 2.86
N GLU A 198 25.64 3.41 1.70
CA GLU A 198 25.74 4.27 0.52
C GLU A 198 24.53 4.12 -0.43
N TYR A 199 23.78 3.02 -0.34
CA TYR A 199 22.71 2.73 -1.28
C TYR A 199 21.34 2.52 -0.64
N TYR A 200 21.22 1.65 0.39
CA TYR A 200 19.92 1.31 0.95
C TYR A 200 19.46 2.23 2.09
N PHE A 201 20.37 2.82 2.86
CA PHE A 201 20.04 3.69 3.98
C PHE A 201 19.77 5.15 3.61
N PRO A 202 20.40 5.79 2.61
CA PRO A 202 20.35 7.24 2.45
C PRO A 202 18.94 7.82 2.40
N ALA A 203 18.01 7.20 1.67
CA ALA A 203 16.64 7.69 1.59
C ALA A 203 15.89 7.60 2.93
N PHE A 204 16.10 6.53 3.69
CA PHE A 204 15.52 6.37 5.03
C PHE A 204 16.19 7.31 6.04
N GLN A 205 17.51 7.48 5.97
CA GLN A 205 18.22 8.42 6.81
C GLN A 205 17.72 9.85 6.59
N ALA A 206 17.59 10.28 5.34
CA ALA A 206 17.03 11.60 5.00
C ALA A 206 15.57 11.75 5.48
N ALA A 207 14.75 10.72 5.33
CA ALA A 207 13.40 10.72 5.86
C ALA A 207 13.34 10.95 7.38
N ILE A 208 14.28 10.38 8.14
CA ILE A 208 14.33 10.51 9.60
C ILE A 208 15.01 11.82 10.02
N THR A 209 16.20 12.12 9.49
CA THR A 209 17.02 13.22 9.97
C THR A 209 16.60 14.57 9.42
N THR A 210 16.12 14.61 8.17
CA THR A 210 15.71 15.84 7.48
C THR A 210 14.21 16.06 7.52
N ALA A 211 13.41 15.09 7.03
CA ALA A 211 11.96 15.22 6.97
C ALA A 211 11.25 14.96 8.30
N LYS A 212 11.95 14.41 9.31
CA LYS A 212 11.37 14.05 10.61
C LYS A 212 10.16 13.14 10.50
N ALA A 213 10.27 12.11 9.64
CA ALA A 213 9.21 11.11 9.46
C ALA A 213 8.72 10.59 10.81
N ALA A 214 7.41 10.57 10.99
CA ALA A 214 6.80 10.21 12.27
C ALA A 214 6.69 8.69 12.47
N SER A 215 6.78 7.91 11.38
CA SER A 215 6.72 6.45 11.42
C SER A 215 7.64 5.81 10.38
N VAL A 216 8.06 4.57 10.65
CA VAL A 216 8.82 3.70 9.74
C VAL A 216 8.18 2.33 9.73
N MET A 217 8.07 1.70 8.57
CA MET A 217 7.57 0.32 8.44
C MET A 217 8.72 -0.64 8.23
N GLY A 218 8.86 -1.62 9.14
CA GLY A 218 9.80 -2.73 9.00
C GLY A 218 9.38 -3.68 7.88
N ALA A 219 10.33 -4.06 7.03
CA ALA A 219 10.09 -4.92 5.88
C ALA A 219 9.79 -6.38 6.26
N TYR A 220 9.21 -7.14 5.30
CA TYR A 220 9.00 -8.58 5.43
C TYR A 220 10.28 -9.38 5.46
N ASN A 221 11.23 -9.04 4.59
CA ASN A 221 12.45 -9.79 4.40
C ASN A 221 13.38 -9.73 5.62
N ALA A 222 14.30 -10.67 5.68
CA ALA A 222 15.45 -10.59 6.55
C ALA A 222 16.57 -9.75 5.89
N LEU A 223 17.41 -9.15 6.70
CA LEU A 223 18.70 -8.59 6.33
C LEU A 223 19.81 -9.41 6.98
N ASN A 224 20.70 -9.98 6.17
CA ASN A 224 21.82 -10.80 6.63
C ASN A 224 21.40 -11.89 7.64
N GLY A 225 20.26 -12.55 7.34
CA GLY A 225 19.71 -13.65 8.13
C GLY A 225 18.79 -13.24 9.28
N ILE A 226 18.69 -11.94 9.64
CA ILE A 226 17.82 -11.45 10.72
C ILE A 226 16.60 -10.74 10.13
N PRO A 227 15.35 -11.19 10.39
CA PRO A 227 14.14 -10.52 9.89
C PRO A 227 14.08 -9.06 10.32
N CYS A 228 13.79 -8.15 9.38
CA CYS A 228 13.86 -6.70 9.61
C CYS A 228 13.03 -6.24 10.81
N CYS A 229 11.85 -6.81 11.03
CA CYS A 229 11.00 -6.48 12.18
C CYS A 229 11.55 -6.97 13.54
N ALA A 230 12.53 -7.89 13.57
CA ALA A 230 13.18 -8.37 14.78
C ALA A 230 14.68 -8.03 14.83
N ASN A 231 15.13 -7.13 13.98
CA ASN A 231 16.54 -6.76 13.85
C ASN A 231 16.86 -5.53 14.71
N SER A 232 17.45 -5.76 15.89
CA SER A 232 17.83 -4.69 16.83
C SER A 232 18.89 -3.74 16.26
N TYR A 233 19.80 -4.25 15.43
CA TYR A 233 20.77 -3.41 14.73
C TYR A 233 20.05 -2.35 13.87
N LEU A 234 19.05 -2.75 13.08
CA LEU A 234 18.28 -1.84 12.26
C LEU A 234 17.41 -0.89 13.10
N LEU A 235 16.55 -1.47 13.97
CA LEU A 235 15.48 -0.71 14.61
C LEU A 235 15.94 0.08 15.85
N THR A 236 16.98 -0.36 16.51
CA THR A 236 17.50 0.29 17.71
C THR A 236 18.82 1.00 17.44
N ASP A 237 19.83 0.31 16.92
CA ASP A 237 21.16 0.92 16.80
C ASP A 237 21.18 1.96 15.66
N ILE A 238 20.71 1.63 14.49
CA ILE A 238 20.66 2.56 13.35
C ILE A 238 19.54 3.60 13.51
N LEU A 239 18.27 3.18 13.56
CA LEU A 239 17.16 4.15 13.57
C LEU A 239 17.20 5.05 14.81
N ARG A 240 17.29 4.48 16.01
CA ARG A 240 17.10 5.24 17.26
C ARG A 240 18.37 5.86 17.80
N LYS A 241 19.48 5.11 17.83
CA LYS A 241 20.73 5.62 18.41
C LYS A 241 21.50 6.48 17.41
N GLU A 242 21.70 6.01 16.18
CA GLU A 242 22.49 6.72 15.19
C GLU A 242 21.71 7.87 14.56
N TRP A 243 20.48 7.64 14.08
CA TRP A 243 19.69 8.68 13.39
C TRP A 243 18.74 9.45 14.30
N GLY A 244 18.63 9.09 15.57
CA GLY A 244 17.81 9.80 16.57
C GLY A 244 16.30 9.67 16.37
N PHE A 245 15.83 8.61 15.72
CA PHE A 245 14.41 8.39 15.46
C PHE A 245 13.59 8.24 16.74
N LYS A 246 12.58 9.10 16.91
CA LYS A 246 11.68 9.10 18.09
C LYS A 246 10.26 8.62 17.77
N GLY A 247 9.97 8.36 16.49
CA GLY A 247 8.65 7.96 16.03
C GLY A 247 8.33 6.47 16.26
N VAL A 248 7.24 6.03 15.66
CA VAL A 248 6.74 4.65 15.75
C VAL A 248 7.33 3.78 14.66
N VAL A 249 7.83 2.60 15.02
CA VAL A 249 8.11 1.52 14.07
C VAL A 249 6.91 0.58 14.05
N ILE A 250 6.31 0.40 12.88
CA ILE A 250 5.24 -0.56 12.64
C ILE A 250 5.74 -1.71 11.75
N SER A 251 5.30 -2.94 12.00
CA SER A 251 5.59 -4.05 11.10
C SER A 251 4.82 -3.90 9.79
N ASP A 252 5.32 -4.46 8.70
CA ASP A 252 4.48 -4.75 7.54
C ASP A 252 3.41 -5.79 7.92
N GLY A 253 2.39 -5.95 7.08
CA GLY A 253 1.24 -6.78 7.41
C GLY A 253 1.58 -8.24 7.64
N SER A 254 1.24 -8.73 8.81
CA SER A 254 1.60 -10.08 9.29
C SER A 254 3.10 -10.38 9.29
N ALA A 255 4.00 -9.37 9.22
CA ALA A 255 5.44 -9.62 9.24
C ALA A 255 5.91 -10.24 10.57
N ILE A 256 5.22 -9.96 11.68
CA ILE A 256 5.51 -10.60 12.97
C ILE A 256 5.22 -12.12 12.91
N ASP A 257 4.10 -12.51 12.30
CA ASP A 257 3.77 -13.92 12.05
C ASP A 257 4.86 -14.62 11.21
N LYS A 258 5.43 -13.91 10.22
CA LYS A 258 6.43 -14.48 9.32
C LYS A 258 7.74 -14.83 10.04
N LEU A 259 8.03 -14.22 11.19
CA LEU A 259 9.22 -14.57 11.97
C LEU A 259 9.26 -16.05 12.35
N TYR A 260 8.11 -16.66 12.68
CA TYR A 260 8.06 -18.07 13.05
C TYR A 260 7.53 -18.96 11.92
N THR A 261 6.60 -18.47 11.08
CA THR A 261 5.99 -19.30 10.03
C THR A 261 6.89 -19.47 8.81
N HIS A 262 7.64 -18.45 8.40
CA HIS A 262 8.46 -18.42 7.17
C HIS A 262 9.96 -18.33 7.45
N HIS A 263 10.41 -17.33 8.20
CA HIS A 263 11.84 -17.18 8.52
C HIS A 263 12.37 -18.25 9.48
N LYS A 264 11.50 -18.92 10.24
CA LYS A 264 11.88 -19.89 11.28
C LYS A 264 12.85 -19.30 12.31
N TYR A 265 12.80 -17.97 12.49
CA TYR A 265 13.65 -17.22 13.41
C TYR A 265 13.14 -17.31 14.85
N ALA A 266 11.85 -17.52 15.05
CA ALA A 266 11.20 -17.82 16.32
C ALA A 266 10.46 -19.17 16.23
N LYS A 267 10.15 -19.80 17.37
CA LYS A 267 9.43 -21.07 17.42
C LYS A 267 7.91 -20.88 17.54
N THR A 268 7.49 -19.78 18.15
CA THR A 268 6.08 -19.49 18.44
C THR A 268 5.74 -18.02 18.18
N LEU A 269 4.45 -17.69 18.14
CA LEU A 269 4.00 -16.31 17.98
C LEU A 269 4.45 -15.40 19.13
N GLU A 270 4.41 -15.89 20.37
CA GLU A 270 4.84 -15.12 21.53
C GLU A 270 6.35 -14.83 21.53
N GLU A 271 7.17 -15.77 21.09
CA GLU A 271 8.61 -15.54 20.89
C GLU A 271 8.83 -14.50 19.79
N ALA A 272 8.13 -14.63 18.65
CA ALA A 272 8.20 -13.69 17.55
C ALA A 272 7.81 -12.27 17.98
N ALA A 273 6.70 -12.12 18.70
CA ALA A 273 6.22 -10.84 19.20
C ALA A 273 7.19 -10.22 20.22
N ALA A 274 7.76 -11.04 21.13
CA ALA A 274 8.74 -10.58 22.09
C ALA A 274 10.04 -10.10 21.43
N LEU A 275 10.57 -10.85 20.46
CA LEU A 275 11.76 -10.49 19.70
C LEU A 275 11.55 -9.17 18.94
N ALA A 276 10.42 -9.02 18.25
CA ALA A 276 10.10 -7.81 17.51
C ALA A 276 9.96 -6.58 18.43
N LEU A 277 9.20 -6.69 19.52
CA LEU A 277 9.04 -5.59 20.47
C LEU A 277 10.38 -5.15 21.07
N LYS A 278 11.21 -6.11 21.51
CA LYS A 278 12.54 -5.83 22.07
C LYS A 278 13.52 -5.25 21.07
N ALA A 279 13.41 -5.64 19.79
CA ALA A 279 14.21 -5.05 18.71
C ALA A 279 13.83 -3.59 18.43
N GLY A 280 12.63 -3.15 18.81
CA GLY A 280 12.15 -1.77 18.63
C GLY A 280 10.99 -1.62 17.64
N CYS A 281 10.34 -2.71 17.22
CA CYS A 281 9.09 -2.69 16.47
C CYS A 281 7.94 -2.43 17.45
N ASP A 282 7.37 -1.21 17.42
CA ASP A 282 6.41 -0.74 18.41
C ASP A 282 5.00 -1.27 18.19
N MET A 283 4.62 -1.51 16.93
CA MET A 283 3.26 -1.91 16.56
C MET A 283 3.26 -3.06 15.56
N SER A 284 2.24 -3.91 15.64
CA SER A 284 1.90 -4.84 14.56
C SER A 284 0.80 -4.26 13.66
N LEU A 285 0.97 -4.39 12.33
CA LEU A 285 -0.05 -3.93 11.38
C LEU A 285 -1.31 -4.80 11.41
N ARG A 286 -1.22 -6.03 11.87
CA ARG A 286 -2.35 -6.92 12.15
C ARG A 286 -2.49 -7.13 13.67
N ASP A 287 -3.16 -8.18 14.07
CA ASP A 287 -3.48 -8.45 15.48
C ASP A 287 -2.45 -9.36 16.20
N GLU A 288 -1.27 -9.61 15.59
CA GLU A 288 -0.27 -10.54 16.13
C GLU A 288 0.19 -10.16 17.55
N TYR A 289 0.33 -8.86 17.82
CA TYR A 289 0.71 -8.38 19.14
C TYR A 289 -0.37 -8.61 20.19
N ARG A 290 -1.65 -8.58 19.81
CA ARG A 290 -2.76 -8.78 20.75
C ARG A 290 -2.64 -10.09 21.53
N GLU A 291 -2.42 -11.18 20.84
CA GLU A 291 -2.24 -12.50 21.44
C GLU A 291 -0.77 -12.78 21.78
N GLY A 292 0.14 -12.47 20.86
CA GLY A 292 1.57 -12.76 21.00
C GLY A 292 2.19 -12.05 22.19
N LEU A 293 1.98 -10.74 22.38
CA LEU A 293 2.54 -10.00 23.52
C LEU A 293 1.87 -10.38 24.85
N ARG A 294 0.55 -10.68 24.83
CA ARG A 294 -0.10 -11.16 26.05
C ARG A 294 0.53 -12.46 26.56
N LYS A 295 0.68 -13.46 25.68
CA LYS A 295 1.36 -14.72 26.03
C LYS A 295 2.84 -14.51 26.38
N ALA A 296 3.53 -13.61 25.65
CA ALA A 296 4.92 -13.27 25.96
C ALA A 296 5.06 -12.65 27.36
N TYR A 297 4.13 -11.78 27.74
CA TYR A 297 4.10 -11.19 29.08
C TYR A 297 3.83 -12.25 30.18
N GLU A 298 2.84 -13.11 30.00
CA GLU A 298 2.52 -14.23 30.90
C GLU A 298 3.72 -15.16 31.08
N LYS A 299 4.47 -15.44 29.99
CA LYS A 299 5.69 -16.26 30.02
C LYS A 299 6.95 -15.49 30.44
N ARG A 300 6.84 -14.22 30.82
CA ARG A 300 7.96 -13.35 31.23
C ARG A 300 9.05 -13.19 30.13
N LEU A 301 8.69 -13.34 28.87
CA LEU A 301 9.58 -13.05 27.74
C LEU A 301 9.76 -11.55 27.55
N ILE A 302 8.80 -10.75 28.01
CA ILE A 302 8.81 -9.27 28.05
C ILE A 302 8.31 -8.79 29.40
N ASN A 303 8.57 -7.54 29.74
CA ASN A 303 8.09 -6.88 30.94
C ASN A 303 7.25 -5.64 30.62
N THR A 304 6.64 -5.02 31.64
CA THR A 304 5.80 -3.81 31.45
C THR A 304 6.59 -2.67 30.82
N GLY A 305 7.86 -2.48 31.18
CA GLY A 305 8.70 -1.42 30.61
C GLY A 305 8.95 -1.56 29.11
N ASP A 306 8.97 -2.79 28.57
CA ASP A 306 9.09 -3.02 27.13
C ASP A 306 7.80 -2.53 26.41
N ILE A 307 6.64 -2.85 26.98
CA ILE A 307 5.32 -2.43 26.47
C ILE A 307 5.19 -0.90 26.57
N ASP A 308 5.55 -0.32 27.72
CA ASP A 308 5.41 1.12 27.98
C ASP A 308 6.27 1.98 27.06
N LYS A 309 7.47 1.53 26.72
CA LYS A 309 8.33 2.21 25.72
C LYS A 309 7.66 2.33 24.34
N ALA A 310 7.06 1.26 23.85
CA ALA A 310 6.34 1.26 22.60
C ALA A 310 5.05 2.11 22.67
N LEU A 311 4.27 1.92 23.74
CA LEU A 311 3.02 2.63 23.96
C LEU A 311 3.21 4.15 24.01
N LYS A 312 4.24 4.65 24.68
CA LYS A 312 4.55 6.09 24.74
C LYS A 312 4.70 6.71 23.36
N ARG A 313 5.37 6.03 22.44
CA ARG A 313 5.52 6.51 21.05
C ARG A 313 4.19 6.52 20.31
N VAL A 314 3.39 5.48 20.46
CA VAL A 314 2.06 5.37 19.86
C VAL A 314 1.12 6.46 20.39
N LEU A 315 1.06 6.67 21.70
CA LEU A 315 0.25 7.74 22.29
C LEU A 315 0.74 9.13 21.89
N THR A 316 2.06 9.34 21.79
CA THR A 316 2.62 10.62 21.32
C THR A 316 2.11 10.95 19.91
N LEU A 317 2.09 9.98 18.98
CA LEU A 317 1.54 10.22 17.65
C LEU A 317 0.03 10.51 17.68
N ARG A 318 -0.75 9.83 18.51
CA ARG A 318 -2.19 10.11 18.66
C ARG A 318 -2.42 11.55 19.12
N PHE A 319 -1.66 12.02 20.11
CA PHE A 319 -1.76 13.43 20.56
C PHE A 319 -1.30 14.41 19.48
N ARG A 320 -0.22 14.11 18.77
CA ARG A 320 0.26 14.95 17.68
C ARG A 320 -0.72 15.01 16.50
N LEU A 321 -1.52 13.99 16.26
CA LEU A 321 -2.63 14.01 15.29
C LEU A 321 -3.84 14.82 15.78
N GLY A 322 -3.85 15.27 17.06
CA GLY A 322 -4.96 15.95 17.70
C GLY A 322 -6.04 14.99 18.21
N MET A 323 -5.76 13.71 18.28
CA MET A 323 -6.67 12.75 18.89
C MET A 323 -6.62 12.91 20.41
N ASN A 324 -7.81 12.91 21.04
CA ASN A 324 -7.93 13.12 22.49
C ASN A 324 -7.45 14.51 22.95
N ASP A 325 -7.38 15.50 22.06
CA ASP A 325 -7.03 16.88 22.41
C ASP A 325 -8.28 17.78 22.38
N PRO A 326 -8.83 18.13 23.56
CA PRO A 326 -10.01 18.99 23.65
C PRO A 326 -9.72 20.48 23.39
N SER A 327 -8.45 20.86 23.18
CA SER A 327 -8.04 22.27 23.12
C SER A 327 -8.56 23.03 21.90
N GLY A 328 -9.00 22.33 20.84
CA GLY A 328 -9.41 22.94 19.57
C GLY A 328 -8.27 23.66 18.81
N LYS A 329 -7.02 23.51 19.26
CA LYS A 329 -5.85 24.23 18.71
C LYS A 329 -5.24 23.59 17.48
N ASN A 330 -5.69 22.39 17.10
CA ASN A 330 -5.15 21.72 15.93
C ASN A 330 -5.55 22.48 14.64
N PRO A 331 -4.61 23.06 13.90
CA PRO A 331 -4.91 23.92 12.74
C PRO A 331 -5.56 23.16 11.58
N TYR A 332 -5.45 21.84 11.56
CA TYR A 332 -5.95 21.00 10.47
C TYR A 332 -7.40 20.55 10.65
N THR A 333 -8.10 20.98 11.70
CA THR A 333 -9.50 20.59 11.97
C THR A 333 -10.52 21.24 11.04
N HIS A 334 -10.17 22.37 10.43
CA HIS A 334 -11.08 23.20 9.63
C HIS A 334 -10.96 22.97 8.11
N ILE A 335 -10.20 21.98 7.68
CA ILE A 335 -10.09 21.63 6.26
C ILE A 335 -11.45 21.12 5.77
N PRO A 336 -12.11 21.79 4.79
CA PRO A 336 -13.46 21.47 4.38
C PRO A 336 -13.52 20.25 3.45
N ASP A 337 -14.68 19.58 3.42
CA ASP A 337 -14.89 18.41 2.54
C ASP A 337 -14.73 18.74 1.04
N SER A 338 -14.93 20.01 0.67
CA SER A 338 -14.83 20.50 -0.71
C SER A 338 -13.41 20.47 -1.30
N VAL A 339 -12.38 20.24 -0.48
CA VAL A 339 -11.01 20.08 -1.01
C VAL A 339 -10.83 18.76 -1.75
N VAL A 340 -11.67 17.74 -1.45
CA VAL A 340 -11.56 16.43 -2.09
C VAL A 340 -11.84 16.56 -3.57
N GLU A 341 -10.80 16.32 -4.38
CA GLU A 341 -10.85 16.41 -5.84
C GLU A 341 -11.29 17.80 -6.35
N CYS A 342 -10.91 18.86 -5.63
CA CYS A 342 -11.19 20.23 -6.03
C CYS A 342 -10.45 20.60 -7.35
N SER A 343 -10.84 21.71 -7.98
CA SER A 343 -10.24 22.14 -9.25
C SER A 343 -8.74 22.34 -9.15
N GLN A 344 -8.23 22.89 -8.03
CA GLN A 344 -6.81 23.09 -7.80
C GLN A 344 -6.05 21.75 -7.74
N HIS A 345 -6.60 20.73 -7.07
CA HIS A 345 -5.99 19.41 -6.98
C HIS A 345 -5.99 18.70 -8.34
N ARG A 346 -7.08 18.81 -9.12
CA ARG A 346 -7.12 18.26 -10.47
C ARG A 346 -6.11 18.94 -11.41
N GLN A 347 -5.98 20.28 -11.31
CA GLN A 347 -4.98 21.02 -12.07
C GLN A 347 -3.55 20.61 -11.69
N LEU A 348 -3.30 20.38 -10.41
CA LEU A 348 -2.01 19.87 -9.93
C LEU A 348 -1.73 18.46 -10.46
N ALA A 349 -2.75 17.59 -10.54
CA ALA A 349 -2.61 16.25 -11.12
C ALA A 349 -2.30 16.32 -12.63
N LEU A 350 -2.91 17.27 -13.35
CA LEU A 350 -2.59 17.52 -14.75
C LEU A 350 -1.14 18.01 -14.93
N GLU A 351 -0.71 18.99 -14.13
CA GLU A 351 0.68 19.47 -14.11
C GLU A 351 1.67 18.32 -13.85
N ALA A 352 1.38 17.50 -12.86
CA ALA A 352 2.21 16.35 -12.52
C ALA A 352 2.29 15.34 -13.67
N SER A 353 1.16 15.06 -14.32
CA SER A 353 1.09 14.15 -15.47
C SER A 353 1.90 14.68 -16.65
N GLN A 354 1.77 15.97 -16.96
CA GLN A 354 2.54 16.60 -18.04
C GLN A 354 4.04 16.55 -17.77
N LYS A 355 4.47 16.88 -16.55
CA LYS A 355 5.88 16.86 -16.16
C LYS A 355 6.48 15.44 -16.07
N SER A 356 5.65 14.42 -15.86
CA SER A 356 6.11 13.03 -15.80
C SER A 356 6.37 12.39 -17.17
N ILE A 357 5.92 13.03 -18.25
CA ILE A 357 6.11 12.54 -19.61
C ILE A 357 7.47 12.99 -20.15
N ILE A 358 8.34 12.03 -20.42
CA ILE A 358 9.70 12.29 -20.91
C ILE A 358 9.82 11.99 -22.40
N LEU A 359 10.23 12.99 -23.18
CA LEU A 359 10.48 12.84 -24.62
C LEU A 359 11.88 12.27 -24.84
N LEU A 360 11.98 10.95 -25.03
CA LEU A 360 13.27 10.26 -25.16
C LEU A 360 13.95 10.50 -26.52
N LYS A 361 13.14 10.65 -27.60
CA LYS A 361 13.64 10.90 -28.94
C LYS A 361 12.60 11.67 -29.74
N ASN A 362 13.03 12.63 -30.57
CA ASN A 362 12.18 13.36 -31.50
C ASN A 362 12.95 13.79 -32.74
N ASP A 363 12.72 13.11 -33.85
CA ASP A 363 13.31 13.44 -35.17
C ASP A 363 12.48 14.52 -35.88
N LYS A 364 12.11 15.57 -35.16
CA LYS A 364 11.31 16.73 -35.62
C LYS A 364 9.86 16.40 -36.03
N ILE A 365 9.30 15.27 -35.56
CA ILE A 365 7.91 14.91 -35.79
C ILE A 365 6.98 15.65 -34.83
N LEU A 366 7.37 15.75 -33.54
CA LEU A 366 6.61 16.42 -32.50
C LEU A 366 7.07 17.88 -32.31
N PRO A 367 6.14 18.82 -32.07
CA PRO A 367 4.69 18.63 -32.04
C PRO A 367 4.11 18.38 -33.44
N LEU A 368 3.03 17.58 -33.52
CA LEU A 368 2.36 17.27 -34.78
C LEU A 368 1.79 18.54 -35.39
N LYS A 369 2.17 18.85 -36.66
CA LYS A 369 1.69 20.04 -37.41
C LYS A 369 0.38 19.69 -38.11
N LEU A 370 -0.72 19.65 -37.39
CA LEU A 370 -2.04 19.28 -37.92
C LEU A 370 -2.66 20.37 -38.84
N ASN A 371 -2.25 21.63 -38.70
CA ASN A 371 -2.84 22.76 -39.42
C ASN A 371 -2.45 22.81 -40.90
N ASN A 372 -1.43 22.08 -41.35
CA ASN A 372 -0.94 22.08 -42.72
C ASN A 372 -1.51 20.97 -43.62
N GLN A 373 -2.51 20.22 -43.11
CA GLN A 373 -3.19 19.11 -43.80
C GLN A 373 -2.27 17.97 -44.33
N LYS A 374 -1.00 17.93 -43.91
CA LYS A 374 -0.10 16.82 -44.27
C LYS A 374 -0.42 15.54 -43.50
N ILE A 375 -0.80 15.68 -42.24
CA ILE A 375 -1.24 14.56 -41.39
C ILE A 375 -2.76 14.52 -41.46
N LYS A 376 -3.31 13.51 -42.15
CA LYS A 376 -4.75 13.30 -42.32
C LYS A 376 -5.32 12.27 -41.36
N LYS A 377 -4.49 11.35 -40.90
CA LYS A 377 -4.89 10.24 -40.01
C LYS A 377 -3.87 10.03 -38.91
N ILE A 378 -4.37 9.73 -37.73
CA ILE A 378 -3.60 9.35 -36.54
C ILE A 378 -4.12 7.99 -36.08
N GLY A 379 -3.26 6.98 -36.14
CA GLY A 379 -3.56 5.64 -35.62
C GLY A 379 -3.11 5.51 -34.17
N LEU A 380 -4.02 5.13 -33.29
CA LEU A 380 -3.74 4.77 -31.91
C LEU A 380 -3.82 3.24 -31.79
N ILE A 381 -2.75 2.59 -31.35
CA ILE A 381 -2.66 1.13 -31.33
C ILE A 381 -2.47 0.67 -29.88
N GLY A 382 -3.36 -0.20 -29.42
CA GLY A 382 -3.29 -0.85 -28.12
C GLY A 382 -4.42 -0.47 -27.17
N GLU A 383 -4.56 -1.28 -26.12
CA GLU A 383 -5.63 -1.20 -25.12
C GLU A 383 -5.50 0.02 -24.20
N ALA A 384 -4.27 0.46 -23.91
CA ALA A 384 -4.00 1.55 -22.98
C ALA A 384 -4.66 2.89 -23.36
N PHE A 385 -5.11 3.04 -24.61
CA PHE A 385 -5.84 4.25 -25.06
C PHE A 385 -7.27 4.33 -24.56
N THR A 386 -7.91 3.21 -24.22
CA THR A 386 -9.32 3.16 -23.79
C THR A 386 -9.49 2.86 -22.30
N SER A 387 -8.40 2.60 -21.58
CA SER A 387 -8.43 2.24 -20.17
C SER A 387 -7.49 3.11 -19.36
N VAL A 388 -7.90 3.45 -18.12
CA VAL A 388 -7.05 4.14 -17.16
C VAL A 388 -6.74 3.20 -16.01
N TYR A 389 -5.47 2.87 -15.85
CA TYR A 389 -4.98 1.97 -14.81
C TYR A 389 -4.38 2.76 -13.65
N TYR A 390 -5.13 2.87 -12.56
CA TYR A 390 -4.66 3.57 -11.35
C TYR A 390 -3.65 2.75 -10.54
N GLY A 391 -3.68 1.42 -10.68
CA GLY A 391 -2.86 0.50 -9.90
C GLY A 391 -3.35 0.35 -8.46
N ASP A 392 -2.52 -0.31 -7.65
CA ASP A 392 -2.78 -0.49 -6.22
C ASP A 392 -2.61 0.82 -5.45
N TYR A 393 -3.16 0.87 -4.24
CA TYR A 393 -3.08 2.05 -3.36
C TYR A 393 -3.62 3.33 -3.98
N SER A 394 -4.71 3.23 -4.74
CA SER A 394 -5.37 4.35 -5.40
C SER A 394 -6.77 4.61 -4.83
N GLY A 395 -7.20 5.86 -4.90
CA GLY A 395 -8.60 6.27 -4.81
C GLY A 395 -9.29 6.15 -6.18
N THR A 396 -10.56 6.57 -6.22
CA THR A 396 -11.34 6.62 -7.46
C THR A 396 -11.63 8.08 -7.79
N PRO A 397 -11.02 8.67 -8.85
CA PRO A 397 -11.35 10.03 -9.25
C PRO A 397 -12.76 10.09 -9.86
N GLU A 398 -13.46 11.18 -9.65
CA GLU A 398 -14.78 11.41 -10.26
C GLU A 398 -14.65 11.72 -11.75
N HIS A 399 -13.60 12.47 -12.09
CA HIS A 399 -13.30 12.85 -13.47
C HIS A 399 -12.17 12.01 -14.01
N ASN A 400 -12.50 11.18 -14.97
CA ASN A 400 -11.59 10.25 -15.59
C ASN A 400 -11.68 10.41 -17.10
N THR A 401 -10.55 10.61 -17.76
CA THR A 401 -10.47 10.79 -19.20
C THR A 401 -9.42 9.86 -19.78
N THR A 402 -9.79 9.08 -20.78
CA THR A 402 -8.89 8.16 -21.47
C THR A 402 -7.97 8.91 -22.45
N LEU A 403 -6.84 8.31 -22.79
CA LEU A 403 -5.94 8.86 -23.81
C LEU A 403 -6.65 9.02 -25.16
N LEU A 404 -7.53 8.09 -25.53
CA LEU A 404 -8.33 8.17 -26.76
C LEU A 404 -9.22 9.41 -26.75
N GLU A 405 -9.95 9.66 -25.66
CA GLU A 405 -10.80 10.85 -25.52
C GLU A 405 -9.98 12.13 -25.56
N CYS A 406 -8.87 12.21 -24.83
CA CYS A 406 -8.00 13.40 -24.84
C CYS A 406 -7.42 13.68 -26.22
N ILE A 407 -6.87 12.68 -26.89
CA ILE A 407 -6.26 12.83 -28.21
C ILE A 407 -7.33 13.20 -29.24
N THR A 408 -8.49 12.56 -29.21
CA THR A 408 -9.59 12.86 -30.12
C THR A 408 -10.09 14.30 -29.94
N ALA A 409 -10.22 14.76 -28.71
CA ALA A 409 -10.62 16.14 -28.42
C ALA A 409 -9.58 17.16 -28.89
N GLU A 410 -8.29 16.91 -28.65
CA GLU A 410 -7.21 17.83 -29.08
C GLU A 410 -7.03 17.87 -30.59
N VAL A 411 -7.13 16.72 -31.26
CA VAL A 411 -7.04 16.64 -32.73
C VAL A 411 -8.25 17.29 -33.37
N GLY A 412 -9.46 17.11 -32.82
CA GLY A 412 -10.71 17.66 -33.34
C GLY A 412 -10.95 17.24 -34.77
N GLN A 413 -11.28 18.24 -35.65
CA GLN A 413 -11.51 18.02 -37.09
C GLN A 413 -10.24 18.13 -37.95
N LYS A 414 -9.07 18.33 -37.35
CA LYS A 414 -7.81 18.55 -38.10
C LYS A 414 -7.26 17.26 -38.72
N ALA A 415 -7.58 16.10 -38.16
CA ALA A 415 -7.24 14.79 -38.69
C ALA A 415 -8.22 13.72 -38.17
N GLU A 416 -8.33 12.61 -38.90
CA GLU A 416 -9.09 11.44 -38.49
C GLU A 416 -8.27 10.68 -37.39
N VAL A 417 -8.87 10.41 -36.24
CA VAL A 417 -8.29 9.55 -35.19
C VAL A 417 -8.92 8.18 -35.31
N THR A 418 -8.09 7.17 -35.54
CA THR A 418 -8.52 5.77 -35.57
C THR A 418 -7.84 5.01 -34.42
N TRP A 419 -8.63 4.36 -33.59
CA TRP A 419 -8.12 3.47 -32.56
C TRP A 419 -8.21 2.01 -33.04
N ILE A 420 -7.12 1.30 -32.89
CA ILE A 420 -7.01 -0.13 -33.20
C ILE A 420 -6.67 -0.85 -31.91
N ASN A 421 -7.62 -1.62 -31.43
CA ASN A 421 -7.34 -2.59 -30.39
C ASN A 421 -6.76 -3.83 -31.05
N GLU A 422 -5.46 -3.89 -31.16
CA GLU A 422 -4.81 -5.16 -31.43
C GLU A 422 -4.95 -6.01 -30.15
N GLN A 423 -6.08 -6.72 -30.04
CA GLN A 423 -6.16 -7.81 -29.08
C GLN A 423 -5.04 -8.79 -29.46
N VAL A 424 -3.94 -8.69 -28.73
CA VAL A 424 -3.11 -9.88 -28.53
C VAL A 424 -4.12 -10.91 -28.00
N ASN A 425 -4.31 -12.02 -28.74
CA ASN A 425 -5.40 -12.99 -28.52
C ASN A 425 -5.36 -13.75 -27.18
N ASP A 426 -4.67 -13.25 -26.18
CA ASP A 426 -4.58 -13.77 -24.84
C ASP A 426 -4.84 -12.65 -23.84
N GLU A 427 -6.13 -12.28 -23.66
CA GLU A 427 -6.58 -11.46 -22.54
C GLU A 427 -6.37 -12.24 -21.24
N ILE A 428 -5.24 -11.99 -20.62
CA ILE A 428 -4.90 -12.61 -19.33
C ILE A 428 -5.54 -11.74 -18.24
N ILE A 429 -6.39 -12.33 -17.43
CA ILE A 429 -6.87 -11.65 -16.21
C ILE A 429 -5.63 -11.26 -15.38
N PRO A 430 -5.42 -9.97 -15.08
CA PRO A 430 -4.28 -9.54 -14.28
C PRO A 430 -4.21 -10.31 -12.96
N SER A 431 -3.05 -10.79 -12.59
CA SER A 431 -2.87 -11.65 -11.41
C SER A 431 -3.28 -10.98 -10.10
N ASN A 432 -3.24 -9.64 -10.03
CA ASN A 432 -3.70 -8.87 -8.87
C ASN A 432 -5.22 -8.91 -8.65
N TYR A 433 -6.01 -9.34 -9.64
CA TYR A 433 -7.44 -9.60 -9.48
C TYR A 433 -7.77 -11.05 -9.12
N LEU A 434 -6.74 -11.90 -9.05
CA LEU A 434 -6.86 -13.33 -8.80
C LEU A 434 -6.20 -13.67 -7.47
N THR A 435 -6.99 -14.05 -6.48
CA THR A 435 -6.50 -14.43 -5.15
C THR A 435 -7.35 -15.55 -4.57
N ARG A 436 -6.82 -16.30 -3.61
CA ARG A 436 -7.63 -17.31 -2.88
C ARG A 436 -8.44 -16.69 -1.75
N SER A 437 -7.93 -15.59 -1.20
CA SER A 437 -8.59 -14.83 -0.13
C SER A 437 -7.96 -13.46 0.00
N GLU A 438 -8.62 -12.52 0.68
CA GLU A 438 -8.00 -11.23 1.04
C GLU A 438 -6.67 -11.41 1.80
N LYS A 439 -6.58 -12.43 2.64
CA LYS A 439 -5.36 -12.76 3.39
C LYS A 439 -4.23 -13.18 2.45
N GLU A 440 -4.52 -14.00 1.45
CA GLU A 440 -3.53 -14.48 0.48
C GLU A 440 -3.11 -13.40 -0.52
N ALA A 441 -4.04 -12.53 -0.96
CA ALA A 441 -3.70 -11.34 -1.72
C ALA A 441 -2.74 -10.46 -0.95
N TYR A 442 -3.00 -10.33 0.34
CA TYR A 442 -2.16 -9.57 1.26
C TYR A 442 -0.77 -10.19 1.46
N ASP A 443 -0.70 -11.51 1.48
CA ASP A 443 0.56 -12.27 1.56
C ASP A 443 1.32 -12.31 0.23
N GLY A 444 0.83 -11.64 -0.81
CA GLY A 444 1.44 -11.59 -2.14
C GLY A 444 1.21 -12.86 -2.98
N ILE A 445 0.23 -13.70 -2.59
CA ILE A 445 -0.13 -14.90 -3.32
C ILE A 445 -1.20 -14.52 -4.36
N LEU A 446 -0.73 -14.19 -5.57
CA LEU A 446 -1.57 -13.76 -6.68
C LEU A 446 -1.70 -14.87 -7.73
N GLY A 447 -2.77 -14.81 -8.52
CA GLY A 447 -3.02 -15.74 -9.61
C GLY A 447 -3.78 -17.00 -9.15
N PHE A 448 -3.47 -18.12 -9.79
CA PHE A 448 -4.14 -19.40 -9.57
C PHE A 448 -3.26 -20.35 -8.78
N THR A 449 -3.85 -21.11 -7.86
CA THR A 449 -3.20 -22.32 -7.36
C THR A 449 -3.46 -23.43 -8.36
N GLY A 450 -2.38 -23.92 -8.98
CA GLY A 450 -2.38 -25.02 -9.93
C GLY A 450 -2.00 -26.35 -9.27
N GLU A 451 -2.79 -27.37 -9.51
CA GLU A 451 -2.51 -28.76 -9.19
C GLU A 451 -2.40 -29.56 -10.48
N TYR A 452 -1.30 -30.27 -10.67
CA TYR A 452 -0.95 -30.95 -11.89
C TYR A 452 -0.77 -32.44 -11.63
N PHE A 453 -1.36 -33.26 -12.50
CA PHE A 453 -1.37 -34.71 -12.37
C PHE A 453 -0.81 -35.36 -13.63
N ASN A 454 0.07 -36.31 -13.47
CA ASN A 454 0.55 -37.14 -14.59
C ASN A 454 -0.42 -38.26 -14.93
N ASN A 455 -1.70 -37.93 -15.00
CA ASN A 455 -2.79 -38.81 -15.45
C ASN A 455 -3.92 -37.95 -16.08
N SER A 456 -4.84 -38.58 -16.82
CA SER A 456 -5.91 -37.87 -17.53
C SER A 456 -7.19 -37.66 -16.72
N LYS A 457 -7.23 -38.04 -15.44
CA LYS A 457 -8.47 -38.12 -14.65
C LYS A 457 -8.48 -37.24 -13.40
N LEU A 458 -7.45 -36.46 -13.12
CA LEU A 458 -7.29 -35.69 -11.88
C LEU A 458 -7.41 -36.55 -10.61
N THR A 459 -6.87 -37.78 -10.65
CA THR A 459 -6.97 -38.75 -9.55
C THR A 459 -5.66 -38.88 -8.78
N GLY A 460 -5.76 -39.16 -7.48
CA GLY A 460 -4.61 -39.26 -6.58
C GLY A 460 -4.17 -37.90 -6.04
N GLU A 461 -2.97 -37.90 -5.42
CA GLU A 461 -2.32 -36.64 -5.04
C GLU A 461 -1.71 -36.00 -6.28
N PRO A 462 -1.72 -34.64 -6.39
CA PRO A 462 -1.08 -33.97 -7.49
C PRO A 462 0.45 -34.15 -7.44
N ASP A 463 1.03 -34.46 -8.59
CA ASP A 463 2.48 -34.58 -8.75
C ASP A 463 3.22 -33.25 -8.59
N LEU A 464 2.53 -32.14 -8.90
CA LEU A 464 3.04 -30.78 -8.76
C LEU A 464 1.95 -29.86 -8.27
N ARG A 465 2.26 -29.03 -7.26
CA ARG A 465 1.47 -27.86 -6.84
C ARG A 465 2.31 -26.61 -7.00
N ARG A 466 1.76 -25.60 -7.70
CA ARG A 466 2.45 -24.33 -7.88
C ARG A 466 1.47 -23.17 -8.02
N GLN A 467 2.00 -21.96 -7.91
CA GLN A 467 1.28 -20.73 -8.21
C GLN A 467 1.49 -20.36 -9.67
N ASP A 468 0.40 -20.21 -10.43
CA ASP A 468 0.39 -19.73 -11.80
C ASP A 468 -0.19 -18.32 -11.84
N LEU A 469 0.60 -17.36 -12.30
CA LEU A 469 0.13 -15.97 -12.41
C LEU A 469 -0.89 -15.79 -13.54
N SER A 470 -0.89 -16.70 -14.51
CA SER A 470 -1.88 -16.76 -15.59
C SER A 470 -2.04 -18.20 -16.07
N LEU A 471 -3.13 -18.46 -16.79
CA LEU A 471 -3.38 -19.79 -17.41
C LEU A 471 -2.90 -19.88 -18.87
N SER A 472 -2.17 -18.87 -19.35
CA SER A 472 -1.61 -18.88 -20.70
C SER A 472 -0.27 -19.62 -20.74
N PHE A 473 -0.30 -20.94 -20.98
CA PHE A 473 0.90 -21.75 -21.10
C PHE A 473 0.74 -22.91 -22.08
N ILE A 474 1.87 -23.40 -22.58
CA ILE A 474 1.95 -24.58 -23.43
C ILE A 474 2.65 -25.68 -22.63
N PRO A 475 1.97 -26.76 -22.23
CA PRO A 475 2.55 -27.80 -21.36
C PRO A 475 3.89 -28.36 -21.85
N SER A 476 4.02 -28.61 -23.14
CA SER A 476 5.26 -29.12 -23.73
C SER A 476 6.46 -28.16 -23.68
N LYS A 477 6.23 -26.89 -23.43
CA LYS A 477 7.27 -25.87 -23.25
C LYS A 477 7.54 -25.54 -21.79
N ASP A 478 6.69 -26.00 -20.88
CA ASP A 478 6.84 -25.80 -19.46
C ASP A 478 7.88 -26.73 -18.86
N LYS A 479 8.89 -26.19 -18.20
CA LYS A 479 10.04 -26.98 -17.69
C LYS A 479 9.65 -28.06 -16.68
N GLN A 480 8.56 -27.85 -15.94
CA GLN A 480 8.08 -28.75 -14.90
C GLN A 480 7.05 -29.77 -15.40
N LEU A 481 6.43 -29.54 -16.58
CA LEU A 481 5.33 -30.34 -17.10
C LEU A 481 5.68 -31.07 -18.42
N LYS A 482 6.79 -30.70 -19.08
CA LYS A 482 7.15 -31.20 -20.40
C LYS A 482 7.30 -32.73 -20.49
N ASP A 483 7.62 -33.36 -19.35
CA ASP A 483 7.88 -34.81 -19.28
C ASP A 483 6.62 -35.62 -18.85
N TYR A 484 5.48 -34.94 -18.61
CA TYR A 484 4.23 -35.63 -18.30
C TYR A 484 3.66 -36.33 -19.52
N GLN A 485 3.38 -37.62 -19.38
CA GLN A 485 2.83 -38.46 -20.49
C GLN A 485 1.35 -38.17 -20.73
N GLN A 486 0.60 -37.95 -19.64
CA GLN A 486 -0.80 -37.58 -19.67
C GLN A 486 -1.02 -36.47 -18.65
N LEU A 487 -1.18 -35.26 -19.13
CA LEU A 487 -1.38 -34.11 -18.25
C LEU A 487 -2.86 -33.85 -18.01
N SER A 488 -3.27 -33.82 -16.76
CA SER A 488 -4.46 -33.10 -16.32
C SER A 488 -4.11 -32.10 -15.23
N ALA A 489 -4.86 -31.02 -15.16
CA ALA A 489 -4.59 -29.94 -14.20
C ALA A 489 -5.87 -29.33 -13.69
N ARG A 490 -5.83 -28.84 -12.45
CA ARG A 490 -6.90 -28.07 -11.82
C ARG A 490 -6.33 -26.76 -11.30
N TRP A 491 -6.97 -25.65 -11.65
CA TRP A 491 -6.61 -24.33 -11.16
C TRP A 491 -7.75 -23.73 -10.36
N GLN A 492 -7.41 -23.05 -9.31
CA GLN A 492 -8.36 -22.40 -8.44
C GLN A 492 -7.90 -20.99 -8.09
N SER A 493 -8.81 -20.04 -8.15
CA SER A 493 -8.58 -18.67 -7.73
C SER A 493 -9.89 -18.01 -7.30
N THR A 494 -9.78 -16.84 -6.71
CA THR A 494 -10.87 -15.94 -6.43
C THR A 494 -10.70 -14.68 -7.27
N LEU A 495 -11.72 -14.34 -8.07
CA LEU A 495 -11.71 -13.17 -8.93
C LEU A 495 -12.30 -11.97 -8.18
N THR A 496 -11.49 -10.93 -7.99
CA THR A 496 -11.91 -9.65 -7.43
C THR A 496 -11.89 -8.60 -8.54
N PRO A 497 -13.06 -8.12 -9.00
CA PRO A 497 -13.10 -7.13 -10.08
C PRO A 497 -12.63 -5.76 -9.59
N PRO A 498 -12.03 -4.91 -10.44
CA PRO A 498 -11.61 -3.55 -10.08
C PRO A 498 -12.81 -2.64 -9.78
N ASN A 499 -13.95 -2.89 -10.41
CA ASN A 499 -15.19 -2.13 -10.23
C ASN A 499 -16.40 -3.06 -10.30
N SER A 500 -17.54 -2.65 -9.72
CA SER A 500 -18.81 -3.34 -9.95
C SER A 500 -19.28 -3.13 -11.38
N GLY A 501 -19.75 -4.20 -12.04
CA GLY A 501 -20.22 -4.09 -13.42
C GLY A 501 -20.40 -5.44 -14.11
N ASN A 502 -20.83 -5.38 -15.37
CA ASN A 502 -20.92 -6.54 -16.23
C ASN A 502 -19.57 -6.83 -16.87
N TYR A 503 -19.08 -8.05 -16.70
CA TYR A 503 -17.82 -8.54 -17.26
C TYR A 503 -18.08 -9.67 -18.23
N THR A 504 -17.42 -9.65 -19.37
CA THR A 504 -17.37 -10.79 -20.29
C THR A 504 -16.07 -11.54 -20.05
N LEU A 505 -16.18 -12.76 -19.51
CA LEU A 505 -15.01 -13.63 -19.36
C LEU A 505 -14.92 -14.56 -20.58
N THR A 506 -13.75 -14.63 -21.17
CA THR A 506 -13.48 -15.50 -22.32
C THR A 506 -12.46 -16.55 -21.92
N PHE A 507 -12.79 -17.80 -22.18
CA PHE A 507 -11.87 -18.92 -22.04
C PHE A 507 -11.51 -19.49 -23.40
N SER A 508 -10.22 -19.77 -23.63
CA SER A 508 -9.81 -20.50 -24.83
C SER A 508 -8.82 -21.62 -24.48
N GLY A 509 -9.04 -22.80 -25.06
CA GLY A 509 -8.21 -23.96 -24.81
C GLY A 509 -8.60 -25.16 -25.65
N SER A 510 -7.91 -26.28 -25.50
CA SER A 510 -8.23 -27.56 -26.13
C SER A 510 -8.11 -28.68 -25.10
N GLY A 511 -8.84 -29.75 -25.28
CA GLY A 511 -8.90 -30.89 -24.36
C GLY A 511 -10.28 -31.06 -23.75
N ASN A 512 -10.34 -31.73 -22.60
CA ASN A 512 -11.56 -31.85 -21.80
C ASN A 512 -11.55 -30.71 -20.76
N ILE A 513 -12.44 -29.76 -20.93
CA ILE A 513 -12.44 -28.50 -20.19
C ILE A 513 -13.70 -28.34 -19.38
N LYS A 514 -13.55 -28.09 -18.09
CA LYS A 514 -14.63 -27.69 -17.18
C LYS A 514 -14.27 -26.40 -16.48
N LEU A 515 -15.15 -25.41 -16.56
CA LEU A 515 -15.02 -24.16 -15.81
C LEU A 515 -16.21 -24.04 -14.84
N PHE A 516 -15.87 -23.76 -13.60
CA PHE A 516 -16.83 -23.52 -12.54
C PHE A 516 -16.71 -22.09 -12.04
N ILE A 517 -17.85 -21.47 -11.73
CA ILE A 517 -17.93 -20.20 -11.03
C ILE A 517 -18.90 -20.37 -9.87
N ASN A 518 -18.43 -20.17 -8.65
CA ASN A 518 -19.21 -20.42 -7.42
C ASN A 518 -19.88 -21.82 -7.45
N ASP A 519 -19.07 -22.85 -7.74
CA ASP A 519 -19.50 -24.25 -7.82
C ASP A 519 -20.52 -24.60 -8.95
N SER A 520 -20.91 -23.60 -9.75
CA SER A 520 -21.77 -23.80 -10.93
C SER A 520 -20.92 -24.02 -12.19
N ILE A 521 -21.21 -25.05 -12.97
CA ILE A 521 -20.51 -25.31 -14.23
C ILE A 521 -20.97 -24.28 -15.27
N VAL A 522 -20.06 -23.47 -15.78
CA VAL A 522 -20.30 -22.50 -16.87
C VAL A 522 -19.75 -22.96 -18.22
N ILE A 523 -18.73 -23.82 -18.21
CA ILE A 523 -18.21 -24.49 -19.41
C ILE A 523 -18.03 -25.98 -19.11
N ASN A 524 -18.48 -26.84 -20.01
CA ASN A 524 -18.23 -28.29 -19.98
C ASN A 524 -18.12 -28.77 -21.43
N LYS A 525 -16.89 -28.81 -21.96
CA LYS A 525 -16.63 -29.12 -23.37
C LYS A 525 -15.42 -30.00 -23.54
N THR A 526 -15.48 -30.85 -24.56
CA THR A 526 -14.35 -31.69 -25.01
C THR A 526 -14.08 -31.39 -26.48
N SER A 527 -12.85 -31.00 -26.80
CA SER A 527 -12.43 -30.72 -28.17
C SER A 527 -10.92 -30.87 -28.34
N ASN A 528 -10.51 -31.53 -29.40
CA ASN A 528 -9.11 -31.61 -29.82
C ASN A 528 -8.65 -30.35 -30.58
N LYS A 529 -9.59 -29.46 -30.93
CA LYS A 529 -9.29 -28.15 -31.55
C LYS A 529 -9.47 -27.06 -30.49
N LYS A 530 -8.74 -25.94 -30.66
CA LYS A 530 -8.89 -24.77 -29.80
C LYS A 530 -10.35 -24.30 -29.86
N ILE A 531 -10.98 -24.23 -28.70
CA ILE A 531 -12.31 -23.62 -28.52
C ILE A 531 -12.14 -22.26 -27.89
N LYS A 532 -13.06 -21.34 -28.17
CA LYS A 532 -13.18 -20.03 -27.52
C LYS A 532 -14.61 -19.90 -27.05
N GLU A 533 -14.81 -19.74 -25.77
CA GLU A 533 -16.12 -19.58 -25.14
C GLU A 533 -16.14 -18.31 -24.30
N SER A 534 -17.22 -17.54 -24.39
CA SER A 534 -17.42 -16.32 -23.63
C SER A 534 -18.72 -16.37 -22.85
N PHE A 535 -18.73 -15.79 -21.65
CA PHE A 535 -19.92 -15.68 -20.83
C PHE A 535 -19.90 -14.38 -20.04
N ASN A 536 -21.09 -13.83 -19.77
CA ASN A 536 -21.26 -12.58 -19.07
C ASN A 536 -21.52 -12.83 -17.59
N LEU A 537 -20.87 -12.05 -16.74
CA LEU A 537 -21.03 -12.07 -15.29
C LEU A 537 -21.25 -10.66 -14.76
N LEU A 538 -22.22 -10.50 -13.90
CA LEU A 538 -22.31 -9.33 -13.03
C LEU A 538 -21.39 -9.56 -11.83
N LEU A 539 -20.34 -8.77 -11.72
CA LEU A 539 -19.42 -8.79 -10.59
C LEU A 539 -19.62 -7.52 -9.77
N ASN A 540 -19.67 -7.67 -8.46
CA ASN A 540 -19.80 -6.57 -7.52
C ASN A 540 -18.51 -6.40 -6.73
N LEU A 541 -17.99 -5.18 -6.69
CA LEU A 541 -16.95 -4.79 -5.74
C LEU A 541 -17.64 -4.57 -4.40
N SER A 542 -17.40 -5.44 -3.42
CA SER A 542 -17.90 -5.23 -2.07
C SER A 542 -17.14 -4.09 -1.40
N LEU A 543 -17.77 -2.94 -1.29
CA LEU A 543 -17.26 -1.76 -0.55
C LEU A 543 -17.64 -1.79 0.94
N ILE A 544 -18.28 -2.83 1.42
CA ILE A 544 -18.76 -2.93 2.80
C ILE A 544 -18.24 -4.23 3.41
N HIS A 545 -17.60 -4.09 4.56
CA HIS A 545 -17.32 -5.17 5.48
C HIS A 545 -18.60 -6.00 5.73
N ILE A 546 -18.68 -7.14 5.14
CA ILE A 546 -19.33 -8.33 5.69
C ILE A 546 -18.98 -9.45 4.71
N SER A 547 -18.43 -10.53 5.25
CA SER A 547 -18.35 -11.86 4.70
C SER A 547 -19.21 -12.06 3.46
N GLU A 548 -18.64 -11.89 2.27
CA GLU A 548 -19.06 -12.42 0.97
C GLU A 548 -18.86 -11.43 -0.19
N PRO A 549 -18.78 -11.93 -1.37
CA PRO A 549 -18.00 -13.05 -1.86
C PRO A 549 -17.10 -12.67 -3.02
N THR A 550 -15.92 -12.93 -2.84
CA THR A 550 -15.03 -13.24 -3.93
C THR A 550 -15.55 -14.48 -4.65
N ARG A 551 -15.80 -14.43 -5.95
CA ARG A 551 -16.30 -15.57 -6.69
C ARG A 551 -15.18 -16.56 -6.96
N ARG A 552 -15.35 -17.79 -6.48
CA ARG A 552 -14.39 -18.87 -6.69
C ARG A 552 -14.45 -19.34 -8.15
N VAL A 553 -13.31 -19.32 -8.82
CA VAL A 553 -13.14 -19.85 -10.17
C VAL A 553 -12.32 -21.14 -10.08
N VAL A 554 -12.87 -22.23 -10.58
CA VAL A 554 -12.19 -23.52 -10.66
C VAL A 554 -12.22 -23.97 -12.11
N ILE A 555 -11.05 -24.32 -12.65
CA ILE A 555 -10.87 -24.86 -13.98
C ILE A 555 -10.26 -26.24 -13.82
N SER A 556 -10.87 -27.25 -14.40
CA SER A 556 -10.37 -28.63 -14.36
C SER A 556 -10.32 -29.25 -15.76
#